data_1858aca73db46e515e269dafa96ab28a
#
_entry.id   1858aca73db46e515e269dafa96ab28a
#
_cell.length_a   1.000
_cell.length_b   1.000
_cell.length_c   1.000
_cell.angle_alpha   90.00
_cell.angle_beta   90.00
_cell.angle_gamma   90.00
#
_symmetry.space_group_name_H-M   'P 1'
#
loop_
_entity.id
_entity.type
_entity.pdbx_description
1 polymer ?
#
loop_
_entity_poly.entity_id
_entity_poly.type
_entity_poly.pdbx_seq_one_letter_code
_entity_poly.pdbx_strand_id
1 'polypeptide(L)'
;MGHEERAAAPVMNRRAVITLDFPGPVPAICQLRPAPAAAGDRFVVQRELAPAGSGVPMMVRIRVLDALDRPLPGAVLEISQRAPEPSAPDLCGAQMTDPHGYAEFKTVFPGWDADLPAGFDVTLYLAGARDTGRFHFPAQVTGQVATLPAYRRNPAPLPPPEQPAGIMHVVPRDRYDLAAGLLATISAVTDR
;
A
#
# COMPACT_ATOMS: atom_id res chain seq x y z
N MET A 1 54.40 -27.63 -29.30
CA MET A 1 54.06 -26.98 -28.02
C MET A 1 52.94 -26.00 -28.32
N GLY A 2 51.72 -26.46 -28.20
CA GLY A 2 50.53 -25.66 -28.42
C GLY A 2 49.99 -25.15 -27.06
N HIS A 3 49.92 -23.85 -26.90
CA HIS A 3 49.18 -23.23 -25.78
C HIS A 3 47.72 -23.12 -26.20
N GLU A 4 46.90 -23.96 -25.61
CA GLU A 4 45.43 -23.84 -25.66
C GLU A 4 45.02 -22.73 -24.69
N GLU A 5 44.62 -21.62 -25.25
CA GLU A 5 43.97 -20.50 -24.54
C GLU A 5 42.53 -20.89 -24.22
N ARG A 6 42.29 -21.27 -22.96
CA ARG A 6 40.96 -21.53 -22.44
C ARG A 6 40.19 -20.24 -22.38
N ALA A 7 39.28 -20.02 -23.30
CA ALA A 7 38.29 -18.98 -23.26
C ALA A 7 37.40 -19.13 -22.00
N ALA A 8 37.44 -18.15 -21.13
CA ALA A 8 36.54 -18.06 -19.98
C ALA A 8 35.11 -17.88 -20.46
N ALA A 9 34.24 -18.77 -20.07
CA ALA A 9 32.80 -18.68 -20.33
C ALA A 9 32.22 -17.41 -19.65
N PRO A 10 31.28 -16.68 -20.29
CA PRO A 10 30.66 -15.50 -19.71
C PRO A 10 29.86 -15.88 -18.48
N VAL A 11 30.13 -15.20 -17.37
CA VAL A 11 29.35 -15.27 -16.14
C VAL A 11 27.96 -14.72 -16.47
N MET A 12 27.02 -15.61 -16.66
CA MET A 12 25.61 -15.28 -16.85
C MET A 12 25.08 -14.74 -15.54
N ASN A 13 24.93 -13.41 -15.48
CA ASN A 13 24.34 -12.71 -14.36
C ASN A 13 22.88 -13.18 -14.22
N ARG A 14 22.63 -14.13 -13.31
CA ARG A 14 21.29 -14.60 -12.98
C ARG A 14 20.56 -13.46 -12.31
N ARG A 15 19.85 -12.65 -13.11
CA ARG A 15 18.79 -11.80 -12.58
C ARG A 15 17.81 -12.73 -11.86
N ALA A 16 17.69 -12.55 -10.56
CA ALA A 16 16.69 -13.25 -9.78
C ALA A 16 15.31 -12.87 -10.37
N VAL A 17 14.67 -13.84 -11.01
CA VAL A 17 13.28 -13.69 -11.47
C VAL A 17 12.42 -13.74 -10.21
N ILE A 18 11.91 -12.59 -9.78
CA ILE A 18 10.98 -12.50 -8.66
C ILE A 18 9.61 -12.89 -9.22
N THR A 19 9.21 -14.12 -8.98
CA THR A 19 7.84 -14.56 -9.29
C THR A 19 6.96 -14.19 -8.12
N LEU A 20 6.16 -13.11 -8.27
CA LEU A 20 5.09 -12.78 -7.35
C LEU A 20 3.92 -13.71 -7.67
N ASP A 21 3.77 -14.75 -6.87
CA ASP A 21 2.59 -15.61 -6.91
C ASP A 21 1.49 -14.91 -6.11
N PHE A 22 0.59 -14.20 -6.81
CA PHE A 22 -0.54 -13.54 -6.17
C PHE A 22 -1.63 -14.59 -5.93
N PRO A 23 -2.15 -14.72 -4.71
CA PRO A 23 -3.35 -15.51 -4.51
C PRO A 23 -4.45 -14.96 -5.44
N GLY A 24 -5.21 -15.87 -6.06
CA GLY A 24 -6.30 -15.53 -6.98
C GLY A 24 -7.28 -14.51 -6.36
N PRO A 25 -8.24 -14.01 -7.13
CA PRO A 25 -9.04 -12.82 -6.79
C PRO A 25 -9.96 -13.07 -5.59
N VAL A 26 -9.39 -13.07 -4.39
CA VAL A 26 -10.17 -12.85 -3.18
C VAL A 26 -10.42 -11.33 -3.15
N PRO A 27 -11.67 -10.87 -3.10
CA PRO A 27 -11.92 -9.44 -3.00
C PRO A 27 -11.23 -8.89 -1.75
N ALA A 28 -10.30 -7.96 -1.96
CA ALA A 28 -9.67 -7.24 -0.87
C ALA A 28 -10.71 -6.32 -0.24
N ILE A 29 -11.20 -6.65 0.95
CA ILE A 29 -12.24 -5.92 1.67
C ILE A 29 -11.72 -5.56 3.05
N CYS A 30 -11.97 -4.32 3.47
CA CYS A 30 -11.77 -3.85 4.83
C CYS A 30 -13.07 -3.30 5.39
N GLN A 31 -13.57 -3.87 6.47
CA GLN A 31 -14.70 -3.33 7.23
C GLN A 31 -14.19 -2.17 8.08
N LEU A 32 -14.69 -0.97 7.83
CA LEU A 32 -14.43 0.20 8.66
C LEU A 32 -15.29 0.15 9.92
N ARG A 33 -14.78 0.72 11.01
CA ARG A 33 -15.47 0.75 12.30
C ARG A 33 -15.79 2.17 12.71
N PRO A 34 -16.96 2.43 13.30
CA PRO A 34 -17.31 3.72 13.86
C PRO A 34 -16.23 4.19 14.83
N ALA A 35 -15.84 5.46 14.70
CA ALA A 35 -14.91 6.13 15.60
C ALA A 35 -15.53 7.42 16.12
N PRO A 36 -15.18 7.87 17.35
CA PRO A 36 -15.66 9.15 17.87
C PRO A 36 -15.19 10.28 16.97
N ALA A 37 -16.08 11.26 16.72
CA ALA A 37 -15.70 12.49 16.04
C ALA A 37 -14.65 13.23 16.88
N ALA A 38 -13.55 13.63 16.28
CA ALA A 38 -12.58 14.49 16.92
C ALA A 38 -13.00 15.95 16.71
N ALA A 39 -12.97 16.74 17.77
CA ALA A 39 -13.26 18.17 17.67
C ALA A 39 -12.18 18.84 16.79
N GLY A 40 -12.59 19.35 15.62
CA GLY A 40 -11.70 20.04 14.70
C GLY A 40 -10.92 19.11 13.77
N ASP A 41 -11.49 17.97 13.37
CA ASP A 41 -10.92 17.12 12.32
C ASP A 41 -10.50 17.97 11.12
N ARG A 42 -9.19 18.06 10.89
CA ARG A 42 -8.59 18.77 9.75
C ARG A 42 -7.88 17.73 8.91
N PHE A 43 -8.22 17.68 7.63
CA PHE A 43 -7.52 16.86 6.64
C PHE A 43 -6.96 17.74 5.53
N VAL A 44 -5.85 17.31 4.97
CA VAL A 44 -5.24 17.96 3.81
C VAL A 44 -5.72 17.26 2.56
N VAL A 45 -6.49 17.96 1.73
CA VAL A 45 -6.93 17.41 0.44
C VAL A 45 -5.74 17.41 -0.51
N GLN A 46 -5.15 16.25 -0.69
CA GLN A 46 -4.06 16.04 -1.64
C GLN A 46 -4.04 14.59 -2.14
N ARG A 47 -3.71 14.44 -3.41
CA ARG A 47 -3.64 13.14 -4.10
C ARG A 47 -2.21 12.55 -4.07
N GLU A 48 -1.21 13.40 -4.13
CA GLU A 48 0.20 13.01 -4.14
C GLU A 48 0.78 13.18 -2.74
N LEU A 49 1.09 12.07 -2.08
CA LEU A 49 1.49 12.06 -0.66
C LEU A 49 2.99 12.07 -0.48
N ALA A 50 3.73 11.53 -1.46
CA ALA A 50 5.17 11.31 -1.33
C ALA A 50 5.95 12.03 -2.42
N PRO A 51 7.13 12.59 -2.09
CA PRO A 51 8.06 13.08 -3.10
C PRO A 51 8.53 11.97 -4.04
N ALA A 52 8.79 12.32 -5.28
CA ALA A 52 9.36 11.38 -6.25
C ALA A 52 10.71 10.83 -5.75
N GLY A 53 10.92 9.53 -5.89
CA GLY A 53 12.17 8.86 -5.51
C GLY A 53 12.31 8.55 -4.01
N SER A 54 11.34 8.86 -3.16
CA SER A 54 11.39 8.58 -1.72
C SER A 54 11.18 7.10 -1.36
N GLY A 55 10.77 6.25 -2.32
CA GLY A 55 10.54 4.82 -2.13
C GLY A 55 10.00 4.17 -3.40
N VAL A 56 9.44 2.97 -3.28
CA VAL A 56 8.78 2.27 -4.38
C VAL A 56 7.48 3.00 -4.74
N PRO A 57 7.35 3.58 -5.95
CA PRO A 57 6.16 4.31 -6.34
C PRO A 57 4.91 3.44 -6.28
N MET A 58 3.80 3.99 -5.80
CA MET A 58 2.56 3.24 -5.69
C MET A 58 1.35 4.10 -6.03
N MET A 59 0.44 3.51 -6.82
CA MET A 59 -0.92 3.99 -6.98
C MET A 59 -1.83 3.18 -6.07
N VAL A 60 -2.57 3.86 -5.21
CA VAL A 60 -3.56 3.25 -4.32
C VAL A 60 -4.94 3.64 -4.81
N ARG A 61 -5.79 2.65 -5.08
CA ARG A 61 -7.19 2.85 -5.49
C ARG A 61 -8.10 2.17 -4.49
N ILE A 62 -8.95 2.95 -3.85
CA ILE A 62 -9.86 2.51 -2.79
C ILE A 62 -11.29 2.74 -3.27
N ARG A 63 -12.13 1.72 -3.16
CA ARG A 63 -13.55 1.83 -3.40
C ARG A 63 -14.30 1.85 -2.08
N VAL A 64 -15.06 2.90 -1.82
CA VAL A 64 -15.86 3.02 -0.60
C VAL A 64 -17.29 2.57 -0.88
N LEU A 65 -17.77 1.63 -0.07
CA LEU A 65 -19.07 0.99 -0.20
C LEU A 65 -19.85 1.07 1.13
N ASP A 66 -21.18 1.07 1.03
CA ASP A 66 -22.05 0.84 2.19
C ASP A 66 -22.22 -0.69 2.49
N ALA A 67 -22.95 -1.00 3.54
CA ALA A 67 -23.22 -2.39 3.95
C ALA A 67 -24.03 -3.22 2.92
N LEU A 68 -24.57 -2.59 1.89
CA LEU A 68 -25.30 -3.21 0.78
C LEU A 68 -24.49 -3.23 -0.53
N ASP A 69 -23.16 -3.08 -0.42
CA ASP A 69 -22.22 -3.04 -1.56
C ASP A 69 -22.49 -1.89 -2.56
N ARG A 70 -23.20 -0.83 -2.15
CA ARG A 70 -23.45 0.33 -3.00
C ARG A 70 -22.31 1.35 -2.86
N PRO A 71 -21.84 1.95 -3.98
CA PRO A 71 -20.83 2.99 -3.93
C PRO A 71 -21.28 4.20 -3.10
N LEU A 72 -20.38 4.77 -2.32
CA LEU A 72 -20.59 5.99 -1.55
C LEU A 72 -19.86 7.17 -2.22
N PRO A 73 -20.53 7.95 -3.07
CA PRO A 73 -19.95 9.15 -3.68
C PRO A 73 -19.90 10.31 -2.68
N GLY A 74 -18.91 11.20 -2.85
CA GLY A 74 -18.79 12.42 -2.07
C GLY A 74 -18.35 12.21 -0.61
N ALA A 75 -17.99 11.00 -0.22
CA ALA A 75 -17.36 10.74 1.06
C ALA A 75 -15.90 11.20 1.04
N VAL A 76 -15.39 11.74 2.14
CA VAL A 76 -13.97 12.10 2.26
C VAL A 76 -13.22 10.94 2.88
N LEU A 77 -12.25 10.41 2.14
CA LEU A 77 -11.37 9.34 2.58
C LEU A 77 -9.97 9.89 2.81
N GLU A 78 -9.48 9.78 4.03
CA GLU A 78 -8.11 10.10 4.41
C GLU A 78 -7.32 8.82 4.59
N ILE A 79 -6.08 8.81 4.10
CA ILE A 79 -5.10 7.77 4.39
C ILE A 79 -3.86 8.39 5.03
N SER A 80 -3.25 7.64 5.94
CA SER A 80 -1.99 7.97 6.58
C SER A 80 -1.06 6.76 6.57
N GLN A 81 0.23 6.99 6.37
CA GLN A 81 1.25 5.95 6.28
C GLN A 81 2.59 6.41 6.85
N ARG A 82 3.40 5.48 7.30
CA ARG A 82 4.81 5.74 7.59
C ARG A 82 5.57 6.06 6.30
N ALA A 83 6.47 7.04 6.37
CA ALA A 83 7.44 7.24 5.29
C ALA A 83 8.40 6.03 5.19
N PRO A 84 8.97 5.73 3.99
CA PRO A 84 9.98 4.69 3.83
C PRO A 84 11.22 4.88 4.72
N GLU A 85 11.63 6.11 4.92
CA GLU A 85 12.70 6.48 5.85
C GLU A 85 12.11 6.64 7.25
N PRO A 86 12.52 5.83 8.27
CA PRO A 86 11.91 5.84 9.59
C PRO A 86 11.98 7.17 10.34
N SER A 87 12.95 8.03 10.01
CA SER A 87 13.10 9.36 10.62
C SER A 87 12.29 10.47 9.95
N ALA A 88 11.68 10.18 8.78
CA ALA A 88 10.86 11.14 8.08
C ALA A 88 9.43 11.20 8.68
N PRO A 89 8.74 12.34 8.55
CA PRO A 89 7.36 12.46 8.99
C PRO A 89 6.43 11.54 8.19
N ASP A 90 5.35 11.12 8.85
CA ASP A 90 4.31 10.33 8.22
C ASP A 90 3.68 11.09 7.03
N LEU A 91 3.26 10.33 6.04
CA LEU A 91 2.62 10.84 4.83
C LEU A 91 1.11 10.69 4.97
N CYS A 92 0.36 11.76 4.77
CA CYS A 92 -1.09 11.71 4.85
C CYS A 92 -1.74 12.58 3.77
N GLY A 93 -2.98 12.25 3.44
CA GLY A 93 -3.79 13.06 2.53
C GLY A 93 -5.19 12.50 2.39
N ALA A 94 -6.09 13.36 1.96
CA ALA A 94 -7.50 13.04 1.79
C ALA A 94 -7.96 13.28 0.36
N GLN A 95 -8.92 12.46 -0.09
CA GLN A 95 -9.61 12.58 -1.37
C GLN A 95 -11.10 12.41 -1.17
N MET A 96 -11.88 13.10 -1.98
CA MET A 96 -13.32 12.86 -2.06
C MET A 96 -13.58 11.71 -3.04
N THR A 97 -14.47 10.80 -2.67
CA THR A 97 -14.86 9.70 -3.57
C THR A 97 -15.64 10.22 -4.78
N ASP A 98 -15.36 9.64 -5.94
CA ASP A 98 -16.04 9.91 -7.21
C ASP A 98 -17.48 9.33 -7.22
N PRO A 99 -18.28 9.54 -8.30
CA PRO A 99 -19.63 8.98 -8.41
C PRO A 99 -19.71 7.46 -8.32
N HIS A 100 -18.61 6.75 -8.50
CA HIS A 100 -18.50 5.29 -8.39
C HIS A 100 -17.90 4.82 -7.07
N GLY A 101 -17.70 5.75 -6.12
CA GLY A 101 -17.14 5.50 -4.80
C GLY A 101 -15.62 5.35 -4.76
N TYR A 102 -14.89 5.72 -5.80
CA TYR A 102 -13.43 5.59 -5.82
C TYR A 102 -12.71 6.83 -5.30
N ALA A 103 -11.65 6.59 -4.53
CA ALA A 103 -10.61 7.56 -4.22
C ALA A 103 -9.25 6.98 -4.66
N GLU A 104 -8.38 7.83 -5.22
CA GLU A 104 -7.07 7.43 -5.73
C GLU A 104 -5.96 8.30 -5.14
N PHE A 105 -4.87 7.66 -4.71
CA PHE A 105 -3.68 8.33 -4.18
C PHE A 105 -2.43 7.87 -4.92
N LYS A 106 -1.54 8.81 -5.15
CA LYS A 106 -0.17 8.54 -5.58
C LYS A 106 0.74 8.67 -4.37
N THR A 107 1.47 7.62 -4.05
CA THR A 107 2.35 7.57 -2.90
C THR A 107 3.53 6.64 -3.18
N VAL A 108 4.19 6.18 -2.13
CA VAL A 108 5.21 5.13 -2.14
C VAL A 108 4.77 3.99 -1.22
N PHE A 109 5.36 2.81 -1.38
CA PHE A 109 5.13 1.73 -0.42
C PHE A 109 5.52 2.21 0.99
N PRO A 110 4.67 2.02 2.02
CA PRO A 110 4.94 2.55 3.36
C PRO A 110 6.14 1.89 4.03
N GLY A 111 6.79 2.63 4.92
CA GLY A 111 7.64 2.06 5.96
C GLY A 111 6.79 1.33 7.01
N TRP A 112 7.46 0.69 7.97
CA TRP A 112 6.82 -0.04 9.08
C TRP A 112 7.67 0.03 10.34
N ASP A 113 7.06 -0.33 11.47
CA ASP A 113 7.72 -0.40 12.78
C ASP A 113 7.95 -1.85 13.21
N ALA A 114 8.63 -2.01 14.35
CA ALA A 114 8.93 -3.34 14.90
C ALA A 114 7.68 -4.06 15.44
N ASP A 115 6.63 -3.33 15.76
CA ASP A 115 5.38 -3.81 16.36
C ASP A 115 4.14 -3.57 15.50
N LEU A 116 4.31 -2.94 14.33
CA LEU A 116 3.20 -2.60 13.43
C LEU A 116 3.54 -2.98 11.98
N PRO A 117 2.76 -3.89 11.34
CA PRO A 117 2.94 -4.26 9.95
C PRO A 117 2.80 -3.07 8.99
N ALA A 118 3.46 -3.15 7.83
CA ALA A 118 3.29 -2.17 6.77
C ALA A 118 1.82 -2.00 6.39
N GLY A 119 1.36 -0.77 6.25
CA GLY A 119 -0.05 -0.50 5.95
C GLY A 119 -0.41 0.97 5.94
N PHE A 120 -1.71 1.21 5.74
CA PHE A 120 -2.34 2.52 5.81
C PHE A 120 -3.35 2.56 6.94
N ASP A 121 -3.30 3.59 7.78
CA ASP A 121 -4.45 3.97 8.60
C ASP A 121 -5.42 4.74 7.72
N VAL A 122 -6.70 4.44 7.86
CA VAL A 122 -7.75 4.96 7.00
C VAL A 122 -8.85 5.57 7.84
N THR A 123 -9.29 6.76 7.44
CA THR A 123 -10.44 7.43 8.05
C THR A 123 -11.41 7.85 6.96
N LEU A 124 -12.67 7.43 7.11
CA LEU A 124 -13.78 7.84 6.27
C LEU A 124 -14.63 8.87 7.02
N TYR A 125 -14.87 10.01 6.39
CA TYR A 125 -15.77 11.04 6.88
C TYR A 125 -17.02 11.07 5.97
N LEU A 126 -18.17 10.80 6.54
CA LEU A 126 -19.45 10.79 5.83
C LEU A 126 -20.55 11.37 6.70
N ALA A 127 -21.23 12.42 6.22
CA ALA A 127 -22.37 13.04 6.89
C ALA A 127 -22.13 13.40 8.39
N GLY A 128 -20.93 13.90 8.70
CA GLY A 128 -20.55 14.27 10.08
C GLY A 128 -20.16 13.09 10.97
N ALA A 129 -20.15 11.88 10.43
CA ALA A 129 -19.69 10.69 11.11
C ALA A 129 -18.27 10.31 10.63
N ARG A 130 -17.58 9.52 11.46
CA ARG A 130 -16.22 9.04 11.19
C ARG A 130 -16.14 7.54 11.40
N ASP A 131 -15.58 6.85 10.42
CA ASP A 131 -15.26 5.44 10.51
C ASP A 131 -13.76 5.25 10.24
N THR A 132 -13.13 4.30 10.91
CA THR A 132 -11.68 4.05 10.78
C THR A 132 -11.39 2.58 10.49
N GLY A 133 -10.23 2.34 9.90
CA GLY A 133 -9.71 1.02 9.64
C GLY A 133 -8.23 1.05 9.33
N ARG A 134 -7.67 -0.12 9.02
CA ARG A 134 -6.29 -0.25 8.59
C ARG A 134 -6.21 -1.20 7.41
N PHE A 135 -5.50 -0.79 6.37
CA PHE A 135 -5.16 -1.63 5.23
C PHE A 135 -3.76 -2.19 5.41
N HIS A 136 -3.61 -3.46 5.08
CA HIS A 136 -2.35 -4.20 5.19
C HIS A 136 -1.86 -4.65 3.82
N PHE A 137 -0.58 -4.92 3.72
CA PHE A 137 0.03 -5.50 2.54
C PHE A 137 0.26 -7.00 2.71
N PRO A 138 0.23 -7.80 1.63
CA PRO A 138 0.64 -9.19 1.68
C PRO A 138 2.09 -9.31 2.19
N ALA A 139 2.34 -10.27 3.10
CA ALA A 139 3.68 -10.49 3.68
C ALA A 139 4.77 -10.66 2.62
N GLN A 140 4.45 -11.36 1.53
CA GLN A 140 5.37 -11.57 0.41
C GLN A 140 5.80 -10.26 -0.25
N VAL A 141 4.87 -9.34 -0.49
CA VAL A 141 5.18 -8.02 -1.08
C VAL A 141 6.08 -7.22 -0.14
N THR A 142 5.70 -7.15 1.16
CA THR A 142 6.50 -6.44 2.17
C THR A 142 7.89 -7.03 2.29
N GLY A 143 8.03 -8.36 2.32
CA GLY A 143 9.32 -9.04 2.39
C GLY A 143 10.23 -8.72 1.21
N GLN A 144 9.68 -8.58 0.00
CA GLN A 144 10.45 -8.20 -1.18
C GLN A 144 10.84 -6.72 -1.17
N VAL A 145 9.93 -5.84 -0.80
CA VAL A 145 10.21 -4.40 -0.66
C VAL A 145 11.28 -4.15 0.39
N ALA A 146 11.30 -4.92 1.49
CA ALA A 146 12.30 -4.81 2.56
C ALA A 146 13.74 -5.03 2.08
N THR A 147 13.94 -5.72 0.96
CA THR A 147 15.27 -5.93 0.38
C THR A 147 15.82 -4.70 -0.36
N LEU A 148 14.96 -3.73 -0.68
CA LEU A 148 15.33 -2.56 -1.46
C LEU A 148 16.04 -1.50 -0.61
N PRO A 149 16.98 -0.73 -1.19
CA PRO A 149 17.80 0.22 -0.46
C PRO A 149 17.02 1.24 0.37
N ALA A 150 15.88 1.74 -0.16
CA ALA A 150 15.06 2.73 0.53
C ALA A 150 14.43 2.23 1.85
N TYR A 151 14.37 0.90 2.06
CA TYR A 151 13.70 0.28 3.21
C TYR A 151 14.64 -0.44 4.16
N ARG A 152 15.96 -0.43 3.92
CA ARG A 152 16.96 -1.16 4.71
C ARG A 152 17.05 -0.72 6.17
N ARG A 153 16.59 0.48 6.48
CA ARG A 153 16.58 1.03 7.85
C ARG A 153 15.34 0.64 8.65
N ASN A 154 14.31 0.11 7.98
CA ASN A 154 13.16 -0.42 8.67
C ASN A 154 13.51 -1.72 9.39
N PRO A 155 12.84 -2.06 10.51
CA PRO A 155 13.06 -3.34 11.20
C PRO A 155 12.64 -4.53 10.33
N ALA A 156 12.84 -5.76 10.80
CA ALA A 156 12.29 -6.94 10.14
C ALA A 156 10.76 -6.80 10.02
N PRO A 157 10.18 -7.01 8.81
CA PRO A 157 8.76 -6.79 8.62
C PRO A 157 7.92 -7.83 9.35
N LEU A 158 6.87 -7.36 10.02
CA LEU A 158 5.87 -8.23 10.61
C LEU A 158 4.87 -8.71 9.53
N PRO A 159 4.36 -9.94 9.64
CA PRO A 159 3.27 -10.39 8.78
C PRO A 159 1.99 -9.58 9.09
N PRO A 160 1.08 -9.42 8.12
CA PRO A 160 -0.24 -8.87 8.36
C PRO A 160 -1.02 -9.80 9.31
N PRO A 161 -2.13 -9.32 9.93
CA PRO A 161 -3.00 -10.17 10.75
C PRO A 161 -3.46 -11.41 9.99
N GLU A 162 -3.61 -12.54 10.69
CA GLU A 162 -4.05 -13.81 10.09
C GLU A 162 -5.47 -13.75 9.49
N GLN A 163 -6.31 -12.86 10.01
CA GLN A 163 -7.65 -12.65 9.44
C GLN A 163 -7.54 -11.82 8.14
N PRO A 164 -8.16 -12.25 7.03
CA PRO A 164 -7.98 -11.64 5.71
C PRO A 164 -8.55 -10.23 5.58
N ALA A 165 -9.20 -9.70 6.62
CA ALA A 165 -9.79 -8.37 6.59
C ALA A 165 -8.73 -7.28 6.43
N GLY A 166 -8.88 -6.47 5.38
CA GLY A 166 -8.02 -5.31 5.15
C GLY A 166 -6.70 -5.58 4.44
N ILE A 167 -6.47 -6.77 3.89
CA ILE A 167 -5.29 -7.04 3.05
C ILE A 167 -5.57 -6.54 1.63
N MET A 168 -4.71 -5.66 1.14
CA MET A 168 -4.81 -5.07 -0.20
C MET A 168 -4.43 -6.09 -1.28
N HIS A 169 -5.10 -6.01 -2.42
CA HIS A 169 -4.63 -6.64 -3.65
C HIS A 169 -3.54 -5.75 -4.26
N VAL A 170 -2.35 -6.30 -4.46
CA VAL A 170 -1.18 -5.55 -4.96
C VAL A 170 -0.63 -6.19 -6.22
N VAL A 171 -0.47 -5.40 -7.27
CA VAL A 171 0.08 -5.83 -8.55
C VAL A 171 1.30 -4.96 -8.90
N PRO A 172 2.46 -5.53 -9.23
CA PRO A 172 3.59 -4.75 -9.73
C PRO A 172 3.28 -4.22 -11.14
N ARG A 173 3.75 -3.02 -11.44
CA ARG A 173 3.71 -2.45 -12.80
C ARG A 173 4.60 -3.22 -13.77
N ASP A 174 5.73 -3.68 -13.26
CA ASP A 174 6.62 -4.58 -13.95
C ASP A 174 6.91 -5.78 -13.03
N ARG A 175 6.56 -6.99 -13.49
CA ARG A 175 6.75 -8.23 -12.71
C ARG A 175 8.23 -8.55 -12.43
N TYR A 176 9.15 -7.92 -13.14
CA TYR A 176 10.59 -8.13 -12.99
C TYR A 176 11.29 -7.01 -12.23
N ASP A 177 10.61 -5.87 -12.02
CA ASP A 177 11.17 -4.72 -11.34
C ASP A 177 10.14 -4.04 -10.42
N LEU A 178 10.21 -4.32 -9.14
CA LEU A 178 9.35 -3.67 -8.14
C LEU A 178 9.58 -2.15 -8.05
N ALA A 179 10.80 -1.68 -8.39
CA ALA A 179 11.09 -0.25 -8.37
C ALA A 179 10.33 0.52 -9.46
N ALA A 180 9.82 -0.17 -10.50
CA ALA A 180 8.91 0.41 -11.48
C ALA A 180 7.56 0.84 -10.90
N GLY A 181 7.21 0.33 -9.72
CA GLY A 181 6.03 0.72 -8.96
C GLY A 181 4.97 -0.36 -8.82
N LEU A 182 3.99 -0.07 -7.97
CA LEU A 182 2.90 -0.97 -7.58
C LEU A 182 1.55 -0.32 -7.85
N LEU A 183 0.55 -1.16 -8.09
CA LEU A 183 -0.87 -0.81 -8.02
C LEU A 183 -1.49 -1.58 -6.85
N ALA A 184 -2.05 -0.88 -5.88
CA ALA A 184 -2.72 -1.46 -4.73
C ALA A 184 -4.21 -1.10 -4.76
N THR A 185 -5.08 -2.09 -4.56
CA THR A 185 -6.54 -1.92 -4.60
C THR A 185 -7.22 -2.59 -3.41
N ILE A 186 -8.29 -1.96 -2.91
CA ILE A 186 -9.12 -2.49 -1.83
C ILE A 186 -10.51 -1.86 -1.85
N SER A 187 -11.50 -2.56 -1.32
CA SER A 187 -12.82 -1.99 -0.99
C SER A 187 -12.90 -1.73 0.52
N ALA A 188 -13.24 -0.50 0.89
CA ALA A 188 -13.55 -0.10 2.26
C ALA A 188 -15.07 -0.11 2.44
N VAL A 189 -15.56 -0.88 3.39
CA VAL A 189 -17.00 -1.04 3.65
C VAL A 189 -17.33 -0.38 4.98
N THR A 190 -18.40 0.41 5.02
CA THR A 190 -18.94 1.02 6.23
C THR A 190 -20.35 0.50 6.48
N ASP A 191 -20.77 0.45 7.74
CA ASP A 191 -22.13 0.05 8.15
C ASP A 191 -23.17 1.19 7.97
N ARG A 192 -22.79 2.31 7.34
CA ARG A 192 -23.62 3.50 7.15
C ARG A 192 -24.27 3.57 5.80
#